data_4aafd66f585b0e6aa6fe747a56b72425
#
_entry.id   4aafd66f585b0e6aa6fe747a56b72425
#
_cell.length_a   1.000
_cell.length_b   1.000
_cell.length_c   1.000
_cell.angle_alpha   90.00
_cell.angle_beta   90.00
_cell.angle_gamma   90.00
#
_symmetry.space_group_name_H-M   'P 1'
#
loop_
_entity.id
_entity.type
_entity.pdbx_description
1 polymer ?
#
loop_
_entity_poly.entity_id
_entity_poly.type
_entity_poly.pdbx_seq_one_letter_code
_entity_poly.pdbx_strand_id
1 'polypeptide(L)'
;MSRSKEELAGITQLGSHGTRYVYDYDPGLLERFANKHPENDYMVMLNCPEFTTLCPKTGQPDFAEIRIAYVPDQYLVESKSLKLYLFSFRNHGDFHEDCCNVIRKDLTALLEPRYLEVLGIFTPRGGISIYPFANYAKPGSGYEDYAKTRLFAAVDRREWR
;
A
#
# COMPACT_ATOMS: atom_id res chain seq x y z
N MET A 1 25.47 -0.41 8.95
CA MET A 1 25.37 0.49 10.10
C MET A 1 23.94 0.43 10.66
N SER A 2 23.79 0.29 11.99
CA SER A 2 22.48 0.40 12.62
C SER A 2 21.95 1.84 12.53
N ARG A 3 20.62 2.00 12.52
CA ARG A 3 19.99 3.32 12.57
C ARG A 3 20.15 3.96 13.94
N SER A 4 20.37 5.28 13.99
CA SER A 4 20.43 6.03 15.24
C SER A 4 19.01 6.27 15.81
N LYS A 5 18.93 6.67 17.08
CA LYS A 5 17.65 7.03 17.70
C LYS A 5 17.00 8.24 17.02
N GLU A 6 17.81 9.19 16.55
CA GLU A 6 17.36 10.39 15.85
C GLU A 6 16.74 10.05 14.48
N GLU A 7 17.33 9.08 13.76
CA GLU A 7 16.78 8.59 12.48
C GLU A 7 15.44 7.86 12.65
N LEU A 8 15.14 7.38 13.87
CA LEU A 8 13.91 6.66 14.22
C LEU A 8 12.91 7.53 14.99
N ALA A 9 13.24 8.79 15.28
CA ALA A 9 12.41 9.66 16.11
C ALA A 9 11.01 9.94 15.53
N GLY A 10 10.83 9.82 14.20
CA GLY A 10 9.53 9.95 13.55
C GLY A 10 8.67 8.67 13.56
N ILE A 11 9.15 7.56 14.14
CA ILE A 11 8.45 6.29 14.20
C ILE A 11 7.90 6.10 15.62
N THR A 12 6.60 6.29 15.80
CA THR A 12 5.96 6.27 17.12
C THR A 12 5.26 4.96 17.43
N GLN A 13 4.90 4.18 16.41
CA GLN A 13 4.19 2.91 16.56
C GLN A 13 5.08 1.72 16.96
N LEU A 14 6.39 1.83 16.77
CA LEU A 14 7.37 0.86 17.26
C LEU A 14 7.74 1.16 18.72
N GLY A 15 7.25 0.36 19.65
CA GLY A 15 7.61 0.55 21.06
C GLY A 15 6.81 -0.28 22.06
N SER A 16 7.04 -0.02 23.34
CA SER A 16 6.59 -0.79 24.51
C SER A 16 5.11 -0.63 24.89
N HIS A 17 4.35 0.18 24.16
CA HIS A 17 2.93 0.39 24.45
C HIS A 17 2.04 -0.58 23.68
N GLY A 18 0.94 -1.05 24.29
CA GLY A 18 -0.04 -1.93 23.64
C GLY A 18 -0.55 -1.31 22.34
N THR A 19 -0.62 -2.12 21.27
CA THR A 19 -1.11 -1.68 19.98
C THR A 19 -2.61 -1.38 20.06
N ARG A 20 -2.99 -0.13 19.73
CA ARG A 20 -4.41 0.23 19.59
C ARG A 20 -4.80 0.04 18.14
N TYR A 21 -5.78 -0.80 17.87
CA TYR A 21 -6.37 -0.97 16.56
C TYR A 21 -7.51 0.03 16.35
N VAL A 22 -7.51 0.69 15.19
CA VAL A 22 -8.57 1.57 14.71
C VAL A 22 -9.34 0.80 13.63
N TYR A 23 -10.67 0.83 13.68
CA TYR A 23 -11.53 0.06 12.78
C TYR A 23 -12.14 0.89 11.65
N ASP A 24 -11.95 2.20 11.69
CA ASP A 24 -12.37 3.14 10.67
C ASP A 24 -11.14 3.68 9.94
N TYR A 25 -11.27 3.86 8.64
CA TYR A 25 -10.18 4.32 7.78
C TYR A 25 -9.49 5.56 8.34
N ASP A 26 -8.17 5.46 8.53
CA ASP A 26 -7.35 6.53 9.07
C ASP A 26 -5.94 6.55 8.41
N PRO A 27 -5.73 7.41 7.41
CA PRO A 27 -4.42 7.58 6.79
C PRO A 27 -3.37 8.20 7.73
N GLY A 28 -3.80 8.84 8.83
CA GLY A 28 -2.90 9.40 9.85
C GLY A 28 -2.11 8.35 10.62
N LEU A 29 -2.45 7.07 10.49
CA LEU A 29 -1.69 5.96 11.08
C LEU A 29 -0.37 5.68 10.35
N LEU A 30 -0.25 6.11 9.09
CA LEU A 30 0.94 5.85 8.28
C LEU A 30 2.14 6.67 8.75
N GLU A 31 3.26 5.98 8.92
CA GLU A 31 4.55 6.59 9.27
C GLU A 31 5.61 6.26 8.23
N ARG A 32 6.58 7.16 8.08
CA ARG A 32 7.72 7.01 7.17
C ARG A 32 9.04 7.24 7.89
N PHE A 33 10.12 6.71 7.34
CA PHE A 33 11.48 6.98 7.78
C PHE A 33 12.41 7.18 6.60
N ALA A 34 13.57 7.81 6.84
CA ALA A 34 14.51 8.17 5.79
C ALA A 34 15.09 6.93 5.09
N ASN A 35 15.16 6.99 3.76
CA ASN A 35 15.90 6.04 2.94
C ASN A 35 17.40 6.33 3.07
N LYS A 36 18.21 5.32 3.40
CA LYS A 36 19.66 5.47 3.51
C LYS A 36 20.41 5.29 2.17
N HIS A 37 19.68 4.87 1.14
CA HIS A 37 20.25 4.57 -0.18
C HIS A 37 19.45 5.26 -1.30
N PRO A 38 19.25 6.59 -1.22
CA PRO A 38 18.46 7.32 -2.23
C PRO A 38 19.16 7.36 -3.59
N GLU A 39 20.47 7.08 -3.63
CA GLU A 39 21.25 6.99 -4.87
C GLU A 39 21.05 5.68 -5.64
N ASN A 40 20.46 4.66 -5.00
CA ASN A 40 20.23 3.36 -5.62
C ASN A 40 18.78 3.19 -6.06
N ASP A 41 18.59 2.62 -7.22
CA ASP A 41 17.29 2.09 -7.62
C ASP A 41 17.13 0.66 -7.10
N TYR A 42 16.16 0.49 -6.22
CA TYR A 42 15.75 -0.81 -5.72
C TYR A 42 14.25 -0.83 -5.45
N MET A 43 13.67 -2.00 -5.44
CA MET A 43 12.24 -2.17 -5.23
C MET A 43 11.98 -2.79 -3.85
N VAL A 44 11.06 -2.16 -3.12
CA VAL A 44 10.47 -2.74 -1.89
C VAL A 44 9.15 -3.39 -2.27
N MET A 45 8.97 -4.67 -1.91
CA MET A 45 7.75 -5.42 -2.15
C MET A 45 7.13 -5.84 -0.82
N LEU A 46 5.85 -5.57 -0.65
CA LEU A 46 5.08 -5.87 0.55
C LEU A 46 3.87 -6.71 0.15
N ASN A 47 3.72 -7.85 0.78
CA ASN A 47 2.56 -8.71 0.61
C ASN A 47 1.72 -8.69 1.88
N CYS A 48 0.45 -8.24 1.77
CA CYS A 48 -0.45 -8.03 2.89
C CYS A 48 -1.71 -8.89 2.71
N PRO A 49 -1.68 -10.18 3.13
CA PRO A 49 -2.74 -11.15 2.84
C PRO A 49 -3.97 -11.03 3.75
N GLU A 50 -3.96 -10.17 4.74
CA GLU A 50 -5.01 -10.07 5.76
C GLU A 50 -5.89 -8.83 5.60
N PHE A 51 -5.96 -8.25 4.39
CA PHE A 51 -6.78 -7.07 4.14
C PHE A 51 -8.28 -7.42 4.17
N THR A 52 -9.05 -6.54 4.81
CA THR A 52 -10.52 -6.65 4.84
C THR A 52 -11.15 -5.26 4.82
N THR A 53 -12.30 -5.17 4.16
CA THR A 53 -13.15 -3.98 4.05
C THR A 53 -14.61 -4.39 4.01
N LEU A 54 -15.54 -3.45 3.85
CA LEU A 54 -16.96 -3.73 3.70
C LEU A 54 -17.47 -3.29 2.33
N CYS A 55 -18.43 -4.02 1.81
CA CYS A 55 -19.19 -3.53 0.66
C CYS A 55 -19.98 -2.28 1.07
N PRO A 56 -19.84 -1.14 0.37
CA PRO A 56 -20.48 0.11 0.76
C PRO A 56 -22.01 0.05 0.66
N LYS A 57 -22.54 -0.90 -0.11
CA LYS A 57 -23.98 -1.04 -0.32
C LYS A 57 -24.64 -2.09 0.59
N THR A 58 -23.97 -3.20 0.85
CA THR A 58 -24.56 -4.34 1.58
C THR A 58 -23.99 -4.55 2.97
N GLY A 59 -22.85 -3.93 3.28
CA GLY A 59 -22.11 -4.17 4.52
C GLY A 59 -21.45 -5.56 4.59
N GLN A 60 -21.48 -6.33 3.50
CA GLN A 60 -20.83 -7.64 3.46
C GLN A 60 -19.31 -7.45 3.59
N PRO A 61 -18.64 -8.25 4.44
CA PRO A 61 -17.19 -8.24 4.52
C PRO A 61 -16.53 -8.72 3.21
N ASP A 62 -15.51 -7.99 2.78
CA ASP A 62 -14.62 -8.32 1.68
C ASP A 62 -13.23 -8.63 2.21
N PHE A 63 -12.59 -9.59 1.59
CA PHE A 63 -11.24 -10.03 1.94
C PHE A 63 -10.33 -9.96 0.72
N ALA A 64 -9.08 -9.56 0.93
CA ALA A 64 -8.10 -9.48 -0.14
C ALA A 64 -6.67 -9.70 0.36
N GLU A 65 -5.82 -10.07 -0.57
CA GLU A 65 -4.39 -9.85 -0.48
C GLU A 65 -4.06 -8.54 -1.18
N ILE A 66 -3.42 -7.61 -0.48
CA ILE A 66 -2.91 -6.37 -1.06
C ILE A 66 -1.40 -6.51 -1.28
N ARG A 67 -0.98 -6.38 -2.53
CA ARG A 67 0.44 -6.34 -2.91
C ARG A 67 0.83 -4.92 -3.25
N ILE A 68 1.87 -4.45 -2.60
CA ILE A 68 2.43 -3.11 -2.80
C ILE A 68 3.86 -3.27 -3.24
N ALA A 69 4.25 -2.61 -4.33
CA ALA A 69 5.64 -2.53 -4.75
C ALA A 69 6.00 -1.08 -5.05
N TYR A 70 7.18 -0.63 -4.60
CA TYR A 70 7.60 0.74 -4.86
C TYR A 70 9.14 0.87 -4.96
N VAL A 71 9.57 1.82 -5.77
CA VAL A 71 10.96 2.30 -5.82
C VAL A 71 11.03 3.55 -4.94
N PRO A 72 11.68 3.49 -3.78
CA PRO A 72 11.73 4.63 -2.87
C PRO A 72 12.60 5.77 -3.44
N ASP A 73 12.25 7.00 -3.08
CA ASP A 73 13.13 8.16 -3.22
C ASP A 73 13.76 8.45 -1.85
N GLN A 74 13.27 9.43 -1.11
CA GLN A 74 13.83 9.84 0.18
C GLN A 74 13.27 9.06 1.38
N TYR A 75 12.13 8.36 1.21
CA TYR A 75 11.40 7.77 2.32
C TYR A 75 11.00 6.32 2.08
N LEU A 76 10.90 5.58 3.18
CA LEU A 76 10.39 4.22 3.29
C LEU A 76 9.20 4.20 4.24
N VAL A 77 8.19 3.36 3.95
CA VAL A 77 7.06 3.16 4.87
C VAL A 77 7.47 2.32 6.07
N GLU A 78 6.99 2.71 7.26
CA GLU A 78 7.19 1.90 8.47
C GLU A 78 6.14 0.75 8.47
N SER A 79 6.61 -0.47 8.62
CA SER A 79 5.81 -1.69 8.38
C SER A 79 4.68 -1.90 9.40
N LYS A 80 4.89 -1.56 10.68
CA LYS A 80 3.84 -1.66 11.71
C LYS A 80 2.76 -0.62 11.48
N SER A 81 3.13 0.59 11.10
CA SER A 81 2.18 1.66 10.75
C SER A 81 1.34 1.27 9.53
N LEU A 82 1.97 0.70 8.50
CA LEU A 82 1.26 0.17 7.33
C LEU A 82 0.27 -0.94 7.73
N LYS A 83 0.67 -1.87 8.60
CA LYS A 83 -0.24 -2.90 9.12
C LYS A 83 -1.46 -2.27 9.78
N LEU A 84 -1.28 -1.26 10.63
CA LEU A 84 -2.38 -0.59 11.34
C LEU A 84 -3.27 0.20 10.39
N TYR A 85 -2.68 0.86 9.40
CA TYR A 85 -3.39 1.57 8.34
C TYR A 85 -4.28 0.62 7.52
N LEU A 86 -3.73 -0.51 7.04
CA LEU A 86 -4.52 -1.49 6.29
C LEU A 86 -5.62 -2.12 7.15
N PHE A 87 -5.35 -2.33 8.45
CA PHE A 87 -6.37 -2.81 9.39
C PHE A 87 -7.51 -1.80 9.57
N SER A 88 -7.26 -0.49 9.48
CA SER A 88 -8.27 0.55 9.64
C SER A 88 -9.39 0.50 8.58
N PHE A 89 -9.16 -0.18 7.46
CA PHE A 89 -10.21 -0.41 6.45
C PHE A 89 -11.31 -1.38 6.88
N ARG A 90 -11.15 -2.07 8.01
CA ARG A 90 -12.03 -3.18 8.41
C ARG A 90 -13.51 -2.84 8.43
N ASN A 91 -13.88 -1.64 8.87
CA ASN A 91 -15.26 -1.14 8.83
C ASN A 91 -15.48 -0.07 7.75
N HIS A 92 -14.48 0.17 6.91
CA HIS A 92 -14.59 1.12 5.81
C HIS A 92 -15.41 0.51 4.66
N GLY A 93 -16.48 1.20 4.28
CA GLY A 93 -17.34 0.78 3.18
C GLY A 93 -16.85 1.40 1.86
N ASP A 94 -16.15 0.61 1.03
CA ASP A 94 -15.68 1.07 -0.27
C ASP A 94 -15.69 -0.06 -1.31
N PHE A 95 -15.73 0.29 -2.61
CA PHE A 95 -15.56 -0.69 -3.67
C PHE A 95 -14.10 -1.14 -3.77
N HIS A 96 -13.88 -2.35 -4.29
CA HIS A 96 -12.55 -2.95 -4.38
C HIS A 96 -11.56 -2.05 -5.14
N GLU A 97 -12.04 -1.44 -6.24
CA GLU A 97 -11.28 -0.53 -7.08
C GLU A 97 -10.87 0.74 -6.33
N ASP A 98 -11.78 1.27 -5.51
CA ASP A 98 -11.54 2.48 -4.72
C ASP A 98 -10.52 2.21 -3.62
N CYS A 99 -10.62 1.06 -2.92
CA CYS A 99 -9.65 0.66 -1.90
C CYS A 99 -8.21 0.70 -2.44
N CYS A 100 -7.97 0.11 -3.62
CA CYS A 100 -6.63 0.11 -4.22
C CYS A 100 -6.15 1.51 -4.60
N ASN A 101 -7.06 2.35 -5.12
CA ASN A 101 -6.73 3.72 -5.47
C ASN A 101 -6.47 4.60 -4.24
N VAL A 102 -7.22 4.42 -3.16
CA VAL A 102 -7.00 5.11 -1.88
C VAL A 102 -5.62 4.73 -1.31
N ILE A 103 -5.31 3.43 -1.21
CA ILE A 103 -4.01 2.95 -0.72
C ILE A 103 -2.87 3.51 -1.58
N ARG A 104 -3.00 3.47 -2.93
CA ARG A 104 -2.00 4.04 -3.83
C ARG A 104 -1.81 5.54 -3.58
N LYS A 105 -2.91 6.31 -3.42
CA LYS A 105 -2.89 7.75 -3.19
C LYS A 105 -2.20 8.10 -1.87
N ASP A 106 -2.56 7.43 -0.79
CA ASP A 106 -2.05 7.71 0.55
C ASP A 106 -0.55 7.41 0.64
N LEU A 107 -0.13 6.24 0.11
CA LEU A 107 1.28 5.88 0.08
C LEU A 107 2.10 6.81 -0.85
N THR A 108 1.51 7.27 -1.96
CA THR A 108 2.17 8.26 -2.81
C THR A 108 2.38 9.58 -2.06
N ALA A 109 1.37 10.06 -1.35
CA ALA A 109 1.47 11.30 -0.57
C ALA A 109 2.48 11.20 0.58
N LEU A 110 2.53 10.03 1.24
CA LEU A 110 3.46 9.78 2.35
C LEU A 110 4.92 9.68 1.89
N LEU A 111 5.18 8.89 0.84
CA LEU A 111 6.52 8.43 0.48
C LEU A 111 7.17 9.26 -0.64
N GLU A 112 6.36 9.91 -1.47
CA GLU A 112 6.81 10.60 -2.70
C GLU A 112 7.75 9.70 -3.55
N PRO A 113 7.38 8.42 -3.79
CA PRO A 113 8.26 7.43 -4.36
C PRO A 113 8.52 7.73 -5.85
N ARG A 114 9.64 7.21 -6.39
CA ARG A 114 9.90 7.30 -7.83
C ARG A 114 8.88 6.52 -8.64
N TYR A 115 8.48 5.36 -8.13
CA TYR A 115 7.43 4.50 -8.66
C TYR A 115 6.69 3.81 -7.52
N LEU A 116 5.38 3.57 -7.70
CA LEU A 116 4.58 2.77 -6.78
C LEU A 116 3.45 2.06 -7.52
N GLU A 117 3.18 0.81 -7.15
CA GLU A 117 2.02 0.06 -7.61
C GLU A 117 1.31 -0.63 -6.44
N VAL A 118 0.00 -0.77 -6.58
CA VAL A 118 -0.88 -1.49 -5.66
C VAL A 118 -1.75 -2.44 -6.47
N LEU A 119 -1.74 -3.72 -6.11
CA LEU A 119 -2.61 -4.75 -6.66
C LEU A 119 -3.47 -5.31 -5.53
N GLY A 120 -4.79 -5.29 -5.70
CA GLY A 120 -5.73 -5.99 -4.85
C GLY A 120 -6.11 -7.34 -5.46
N ILE A 121 -6.04 -8.40 -4.68
CA ILE A 121 -6.49 -9.74 -5.05
C ILE A 121 -7.65 -10.09 -4.14
N PHE A 122 -8.86 -9.66 -4.55
CA PHE A 122 -10.07 -9.87 -3.76
C PHE A 122 -10.64 -11.27 -3.94
N THR A 123 -11.16 -11.83 -2.84
CA THR A 123 -11.85 -13.12 -2.89
C THR A 123 -13.11 -13.02 -3.74
N PRO A 124 -13.45 -14.08 -4.52
CA PRO A 124 -14.59 -14.02 -5.44
C PRO A 124 -15.92 -13.84 -4.71
N ARG A 125 -16.80 -13.05 -5.31
CA ARG A 125 -18.20 -12.95 -4.96
C ARG A 125 -19.07 -13.41 -6.13
N GLY A 126 -19.96 -14.36 -5.91
CA GLY A 126 -20.79 -14.91 -6.98
C GLY A 126 -19.97 -15.50 -8.15
N GLY A 127 -18.76 -15.99 -7.87
CA GLY A 127 -17.84 -16.52 -8.88
C GLY A 127 -17.03 -15.46 -9.64
N ILE A 128 -17.16 -14.15 -9.30
CA ILE A 128 -16.43 -13.06 -9.94
C ILE A 128 -15.29 -12.63 -9.02
N SER A 129 -14.07 -12.76 -9.49
CA SER A 129 -12.86 -12.20 -8.85
C SER A 129 -12.56 -10.83 -9.45
N ILE A 130 -12.22 -9.87 -8.59
CA ILE A 130 -11.87 -8.50 -9.00
C ILE A 130 -10.44 -8.22 -8.55
N TYR A 131 -9.58 -7.82 -9.49
CA TYR A 131 -8.16 -7.57 -9.24
C TYR A 131 -7.79 -6.14 -9.66
N PRO A 132 -8.15 -5.11 -8.87
CA PRO A 132 -7.79 -3.74 -9.18
C PRO A 132 -6.28 -3.55 -9.13
N PHE A 133 -5.76 -2.87 -10.14
CA PHE A 133 -4.35 -2.49 -10.21
C PHE A 133 -4.24 -0.98 -10.43
N ALA A 134 -3.55 -0.31 -9.53
CA ALA A 134 -3.28 1.12 -9.62
C ALA A 134 -1.79 1.38 -9.46
N ASN A 135 -1.22 2.27 -10.27
CA ASN A 135 0.17 2.65 -10.15
C ASN A 135 0.40 4.16 -10.23
N TYR A 136 1.61 4.57 -9.95
CA TYR A 136 2.08 5.94 -9.98
C TYR A 136 3.56 5.97 -10.36
N ALA A 137 3.94 6.97 -11.14
CA ALA A 137 5.34 7.35 -11.32
C ALA A 137 5.49 8.84 -11.03
N LYS A 138 6.52 9.20 -10.27
CA LYS A 138 6.86 10.59 -9.96
C LYS A 138 7.25 11.30 -11.26
N PRO A 139 6.67 12.47 -11.57
CA PRO A 139 7.03 13.24 -12.75
C PRO A 139 8.53 13.56 -12.78
N GLY A 140 9.18 13.27 -13.90
CA GLY A 140 10.63 13.48 -14.10
C GLY A 140 11.51 12.43 -13.44
N SER A 141 10.95 11.35 -12.92
CA SER A 141 11.72 10.26 -12.29
C SER A 141 12.34 9.27 -13.28
N GLY A 142 11.89 9.29 -14.55
CA GLY A 142 12.26 8.30 -15.57
C GLY A 142 11.41 7.02 -15.53
N TYR A 143 10.45 6.90 -14.60
CA TYR A 143 9.58 5.72 -14.47
C TYR A 143 8.22 5.86 -15.15
N GLU A 144 7.94 6.98 -15.82
CA GLU A 144 6.62 7.26 -16.40
C GLU A 144 6.23 6.28 -17.51
N ASP A 145 7.16 5.95 -18.41
CA ASP A 145 6.90 4.98 -19.47
C ASP A 145 6.82 3.55 -18.94
N TYR A 146 7.61 3.24 -17.89
CA TYR A 146 7.46 1.97 -17.18
C TYR A 146 6.08 1.84 -16.54
N ALA A 147 5.57 2.88 -15.90
CA ALA A 147 4.24 2.87 -15.30
C ALA A 147 3.14 2.59 -16.32
N LYS A 148 3.20 3.20 -17.52
CA LYS A 148 2.27 2.94 -18.62
C LYS A 148 2.37 1.48 -19.09
N THR A 149 3.60 1.00 -19.34
CA THR A 149 3.84 -0.37 -19.76
C THR A 149 3.32 -1.37 -18.71
N ARG A 150 3.58 -1.08 -17.45
CA ARG A 150 3.18 -1.92 -16.32
C ARG A 150 1.67 -2.00 -16.16
N LEU A 151 0.94 -0.91 -16.42
CA LEU A 151 -0.51 -0.88 -16.39
C LEU A 151 -1.12 -1.85 -17.42
N PHE A 152 -0.59 -1.86 -18.64
CA PHE A 152 -1.08 -2.76 -19.69
C PHE A 152 -0.60 -4.20 -19.52
N ALA A 153 0.61 -4.41 -19.03
CA ALA A 153 1.13 -5.75 -18.69
C ALA A 153 0.36 -6.42 -17.55
N ALA A 154 -0.37 -5.66 -16.74
CA ALA A 154 -1.26 -6.21 -15.73
C ALA A 154 -2.40 -7.06 -16.34
N VAL A 155 -2.80 -6.78 -17.57
CA VAL A 155 -3.84 -7.52 -18.31
C VAL A 155 -3.35 -8.92 -18.75
N ASP A 156 -2.04 -9.08 -18.98
CA ASP A 156 -1.45 -10.31 -19.56
C ASP A 156 -0.96 -11.29 -18.46
N ARG A 157 -1.35 -11.09 -17.22
CA ARG A 157 -0.83 -11.88 -16.10
C ARG A 157 -1.46 -13.26 -16.01
N ARG A 158 -0.60 -14.27 -16.00
CA ARG A 158 -0.92 -15.65 -15.60
C ARG A 158 -1.39 -15.76 -14.12
N GLU A 159 -1.45 -14.66 -13.42
CA GLU A 159 -1.86 -14.52 -12.00
C GLU A 159 -3.38 -14.46 -11.81
N TRP A 160 -4.15 -14.45 -12.89
CA TRP A 160 -5.62 -14.51 -12.90
C TRP A 160 -6.16 -15.94 -12.64
N ARG A 161 -5.35 -16.82 -12.03
CA ARG A 161 -5.73 -18.22 -11.76
C ARG A 161 -5.96 -18.47 -10.29
#